data_83fc3370505a58872cc6bc151a9cc1d7
#
_entry.id   83fc3370505a58872cc6bc151a9cc1d7
#
_cell.length_a   1.000
_cell.length_b   1.000
_cell.length_c   1.000
_cell.angle_alpha   90.00
_cell.angle_beta   90.00
_cell.angle_gamma   90.00
#
_symmetry.space_group_name_H-M   'P 1'
#
loop_
_entity.id
_entity.type
_entity.pdbx_description
1 polymer ?
#
loop_
_entity_poly.entity_id
_entity_poly.type
_entity_poly.pdbx_seq_one_letter_code
_entity_poly.pdbx_strand_id
1 'polypeptide(L)'
;MTEKARRDAMRFWYTGIRVRDLERSLSFYRDVVGMKEVRRGTMPHGGVYVGLRLPGSESELELNYYPKGNRFATRYKRGEELDHLGFVVKDARKTFDRLIRAGASVALGPDSKGTELYVRDPDGIWLELCQG
;
A
#
# COMPACT_ATOMS: atom_id res chain seq x y z
N MET A 1 -14.05 -15.43 -25.88
CA MET A 1 -14.89 -15.29 -24.66
C MET A 1 -16.32 -14.98 -25.05
N THR A 2 -17.29 -15.70 -24.48
CA THR A 2 -18.71 -15.48 -24.73
C THR A 2 -19.20 -14.17 -24.13
N GLU A 3 -20.33 -13.69 -24.60
CA GLU A 3 -21.00 -12.51 -24.05
C GLU A 3 -21.31 -12.71 -22.55
N LYS A 4 -21.83 -13.89 -22.16
CA LYS A 4 -22.12 -14.21 -20.76
C LYS A 4 -20.85 -14.19 -19.91
N ALA A 5 -19.77 -14.80 -20.40
CA ALA A 5 -18.49 -14.84 -19.67
C ALA A 5 -17.92 -13.44 -19.45
N ARG A 6 -18.05 -12.53 -20.41
CA ARG A 6 -17.63 -11.14 -20.24
C ARG A 6 -18.42 -10.39 -19.18
N ARG A 7 -19.75 -10.60 -19.15
CA ARG A 7 -20.61 -9.97 -18.16
C ARG A 7 -20.35 -10.48 -16.75
N ASP A 8 -20.04 -11.78 -16.65
CA ASP A 8 -19.80 -12.43 -15.36
C ASP A 8 -18.34 -12.36 -14.92
N ALA A 9 -17.45 -11.81 -15.76
CA ALA A 9 -16.03 -11.74 -15.46
C ALA A 9 -15.76 -10.82 -14.28
N MET A 10 -15.04 -11.33 -13.28
CA MET A 10 -14.59 -10.56 -12.13
C MET A 10 -13.35 -9.73 -12.51
N ARG A 11 -13.27 -8.52 -11.98
CA ARG A 11 -12.08 -7.68 -12.10
C ARG A 11 -11.56 -7.39 -10.72
N PHE A 12 -10.25 -7.49 -10.57
CA PHE A 12 -9.63 -7.09 -9.32
C PHE A 12 -9.64 -5.54 -9.27
N TRP A 13 -10.11 -4.99 -8.17
CA TRP A 13 -10.25 -3.54 -8.04
C TRP A 13 -9.17 -2.94 -7.14
N TYR A 14 -9.11 -3.31 -5.88
CA TYR A 14 -8.17 -2.69 -4.95
C TYR A 14 -7.69 -3.67 -3.90
N THR A 15 -6.57 -3.32 -3.26
CA THR A 15 -6.06 -3.99 -2.07
C THR A 15 -6.31 -3.09 -0.87
N GLY A 16 -6.99 -3.59 0.14
CA GLY A 16 -7.27 -2.85 1.36
C GLY A 16 -6.29 -3.23 2.47
N ILE A 17 -5.72 -2.24 3.13
CA ILE A 17 -4.88 -2.44 4.30
C ILE A 17 -5.40 -1.62 5.47
N ARG A 18 -5.20 -2.13 6.68
CA ARG A 18 -5.54 -1.39 7.90
C ARG A 18 -4.39 -0.47 8.27
N VAL A 19 -4.72 0.74 8.69
CA VAL A 19 -3.72 1.70 9.16
C VAL A 19 -4.10 2.17 10.57
N ARG A 20 -3.09 2.39 11.40
CA ARG A 20 -3.30 2.82 12.79
C ARG A 20 -3.43 4.33 12.91
N ASP A 21 -2.81 5.06 12.01
CA ASP A 21 -2.82 6.53 11.98
C ASP A 21 -3.00 6.95 10.53
N LEU A 22 -4.22 7.39 10.19
CA LEU A 22 -4.58 7.70 8.81
C LEU A 22 -3.70 8.80 8.22
N GLU A 23 -3.49 9.90 8.95
CA GLU A 23 -2.70 11.01 8.42
C GLU A 23 -1.23 10.64 8.21
N ARG A 24 -0.66 9.85 9.11
CA ARG A 24 0.71 9.35 8.96
C ARG A 24 0.84 8.46 7.71
N SER A 25 -0.10 7.55 7.51
CA SER A 25 -0.09 6.66 6.33
C SER A 25 -0.35 7.42 5.05
N LEU A 26 -1.27 8.40 5.06
CA LEU A 26 -1.51 9.25 3.90
C LEU A 26 -0.27 10.04 3.51
N SER A 27 0.41 10.64 4.49
CA SER A 27 1.66 11.35 4.21
C SER A 27 2.70 10.45 3.58
N PHE A 28 2.83 9.21 4.07
CA PHE A 28 3.77 8.25 3.51
C PHE A 28 3.42 7.90 2.07
N TYR A 29 2.20 7.46 1.81
CA TYR A 29 1.83 6.99 0.47
C TYR A 29 1.73 8.13 -0.55
N ARG A 30 1.30 9.33 -0.15
CA ARG A 30 1.26 10.50 -1.04
C ARG A 30 2.63 11.12 -1.25
N ASP A 31 3.35 11.40 -0.17
CA ASP A 31 4.55 12.24 -0.23
C ASP A 31 5.82 11.42 -0.47
N VAL A 32 5.91 10.20 0.07
CA VAL A 32 7.08 9.34 -0.09
C VAL A 32 6.95 8.44 -1.31
N VAL A 33 5.82 7.73 -1.44
CA VAL A 33 5.58 6.81 -2.55
C VAL A 33 5.15 7.55 -3.81
N GLY A 34 4.39 8.63 -3.67
CA GLY A 34 3.93 9.45 -4.80
C GLY A 34 2.54 9.11 -5.30
N MET A 35 1.72 8.46 -4.47
CA MET A 35 0.34 8.14 -4.83
C MET A 35 -0.56 9.36 -4.76
N LYS A 36 -1.66 9.33 -5.51
CA LYS A 36 -2.70 10.35 -5.48
C LYS A 36 -3.97 9.77 -4.90
N GLU A 37 -4.65 10.55 -4.08
CA GLU A 37 -5.96 10.19 -3.55
C GLU A 37 -6.99 10.25 -4.68
N VAL A 38 -7.74 9.14 -4.87
CA VAL A 38 -8.74 9.04 -5.94
C VAL A 38 -10.17 8.89 -5.40
N ARG A 39 -10.30 8.54 -4.12
CA ARG A 39 -11.61 8.47 -3.46
C ARG A 39 -11.45 8.47 -1.95
N ARG A 40 -12.49 8.89 -1.26
CA ARG A 40 -12.49 8.93 0.21
C ARG A 40 -13.95 8.86 0.70
N GLY A 41 -14.17 8.23 1.85
CA GLY A 41 -15.47 8.19 2.47
C GLY A 41 -15.45 7.65 3.87
N THR A 42 -16.62 7.71 4.51
CA THR A 42 -16.85 7.15 5.84
C THR A 42 -17.83 6.00 5.69
N MET A 43 -17.48 4.86 6.29
CA MET A 43 -18.32 3.67 6.28
C MET A 43 -19.44 3.82 7.32
N PRO A 44 -20.61 3.14 7.15
CA PRO A 44 -21.72 3.25 8.08
C PRO A 44 -21.36 2.96 9.54
N HIS A 45 -20.39 2.09 9.79
CA HIS A 45 -19.92 1.74 11.14
C HIS A 45 -18.88 2.72 11.69
N GLY A 46 -18.56 3.81 10.98
CA GLY A 46 -17.64 4.86 11.45
C GLY A 46 -16.19 4.71 10.98
N GLY A 47 -15.85 3.64 10.27
CA GLY A 47 -14.53 3.51 9.66
C GLY A 47 -14.36 4.50 8.51
N VAL A 48 -13.11 4.89 8.22
CA VAL A 48 -12.77 5.80 7.13
C VAL A 48 -11.92 5.06 6.10
N TYR A 49 -12.24 5.22 4.83
CA TYR A 49 -11.42 4.67 3.75
C TYR A 49 -10.88 5.78 2.85
N VAL A 50 -9.68 5.57 2.34
CA VAL A 50 -9.06 6.46 1.36
C VAL A 50 -8.43 5.59 0.28
N GLY A 51 -8.86 5.76 -0.96
CA GLY A 51 -8.30 5.06 -2.11
C GLY A 51 -7.20 5.87 -2.75
N LEU A 52 -6.08 5.23 -3.01
CA LEU A 52 -4.86 5.84 -3.55
C LEU A 52 -4.43 5.09 -4.82
N ARG A 53 -3.78 5.80 -5.75
CA ARG A 53 -3.29 5.21 -6.98
C ARG A 53 -2.03 5.93 -7.46
N LEU A 54 -1.08 5.16 -8.00
CA LEU A 54 0.08 5.74 -8.68
C LEU A 54 -0.33 6.21 -10.08
N PRO A 55 0.23 7.33 -10.56
CA PRO A 55 0.01 7.77 -11.94
C PRO A 55 0.37 6.65 -12.93
N GLY A 56 -0.51 6.40 -13.89
CA GLY A 56 -0.31 5.36 -14.91
C GLY A 56 -0.63 3.95 -14.45
N SER A 57 -1.01 3.73 -13.20
CA SER A 57 -1.40 2.42 -12.68
C SER A 57 -2.92 2.35 -12.55
N GLU A 58 -3.49 1.20 -12.88
CA GLU A 58 -4.92 0.94 -12.69
C GLU A 58 -5.22 0.35 -11.30
N SER A 59 -4.23 -0.19 -10.62
CA SER A 59 -4.37 -0.79 -9.30
C SER A 59 -4.49 0.29 -8.23
N GLU A 60 -5.38 0.07 -7.28
CA GLU A 60 -5.60 0.99 -6.17
C GLU A 60 -5.21 0.33 -4.85
N LEU A 61 -4.71 1.16 -3.95
CA LEU A 61 -4.48 0.82 -2.56
C LEU A 61 -5.53 1.56 -1.73
N GLU A 62 -6.28 0.83 -0.91
CA GLU A 62 -7.24 1.45 0.01
C GLU A 62 -6.68 1.41 1.42
N LEU A 63 -6.61 2.58 2.05
CA LEU A 63 -6.26 2.70 3.47
C LEU A 63 -7.55 2.67 4.27
N ASN A 64 -7.63 1.78 5.27
CA ASN A 64 -8.81 1.63 6.12
C ASN A 64 -8.42 1.96 7.55
N TYR A 65 -9.05 3.00 8.10
CA TYR A 65 -8.85 3.42 9.47
C TYR A 65 -10.11 3.18 10.29
N TYR A 66 -9.95 2.56 11.43
CA TYR A 66 -11.06 2.29 12.36
C TYR A 66 -10.78 3.00 13.68
N PRO A 67 -11.65 3.95 14.09
CA PRO A 67 -11.49 4.63 15.36
C PRO A 67 -11.47 3.67 16.56
N LYS A 68 -10.80 4.07 17.62
CA LYS A 68 -10.76 3.28 18.86
C LYS A 68 -12.18 2.96 19.33
N GLY A 69 -12.41 1.70 19.68
CA GLY A 69 -13.73 1.22 20.09
C GLY A 69 -14.58 0.69 18.94
N ASN A 70 -14.17 0.89 17.70
CA ASN A 70 -14.86 0.30 16.55
C ASN A 70 -14.63 -1.21 16.54
N ARG A 71 -15.67 -2.00 16.22
CA ARG A 71 -15.58 -3.47 16.22
C ARG A 71 -14.54 -4.02 15.24
N PHE A 72 -14.17 -3.25 14.21
CA PHE A 72 -13.17 -3.65 13.24
C PHE A 72 -11.76 -3.15 13.60
N ALA A 73 -11.61 -2.39 14.68
CA ALA A 73 -10.31 -1.96 15.19
C ALA A 73 -9.65 -3.10 15.97
N THR A 74 -9.33 -4.18 15.29
CA THR A 74 -8.74 -5.37 15.90
C THR A 74 -7.27 -5.15 16.21
N ARG A 75 -6.77 -5.88 17.22
CA ARG A 75 -5.35 -5.86 17.55
C ARG A 75 -4.58 -6.72 16.55
N TYR A 76 -3.45 -6.21 16.10
CA TYR A 76 -2.52 -6.96 15.26
C TYR A 76 -1.11 -6.45 15.54
N LYS A 77 -0.13 -7.29 15.31
CA LYS A 77 1.27 -6.90 15.42
C LYS A 77 1.67 -6.11 14.18
N ARG A 78 2.69 -5.28 14.35
CA ARG A 78 3.23 -4.49 13.24
C ARG A 78 3.64 -5.40 12.09
N GLY A 79 3.12 -5.13 10.90
CA GLY A 79 3.41 -5.90 9.70
C GLY A 79 2.46 -7.07 9.43
N GLU A 80 1.51 -7.35 10.31
CA GLU A 80 0.55 -8.45 10.13
C GLU A 80 -0.67 -8.08 9.28
N GLU A 81 -0.80 -6.79 8.92
CA GLU A 81 -1.95 -6.28 8.18
C GLU A 81 -2.02 -6.85 6.76
N LEU A 82 -0.86 -7.13 6.19
CA LEU A 82 -0.69 -7.63 4.83
C LEU A 82 0.74 -8.16 4.71
N ASP A 83 0.95 -9.20 3.90
CA ASP A 83 2.30 -9.75 3.71
C ASP A 83 3.23 -8.72 3.07
N HIS A 84 2.92 -8.27 1.86
CA HIS A 84 3.65 -7.18 1.22
C HIS A 84 2.90 -6.66 -0.01
N LEU A 85 3.33 -5.50 -0.47
CA LEU A 85 2.86 -4.90 -1.72
C LEU A 85 4.03 -4.86 -2.70
N GLY A 86 3.78 -5.18 -3.97
CA GLY A 86 4.80 -5.14 -5.01
C GLY A 86 4.65 -3.91 -5.91
N PHE A 87 5.77 -3.26 -6.20
CA PHE A 87 5.84 -2.09 -7.09
C PHE A 87 6.89 -2.36 -8.15
N VAL A 88 6.53 -2.16 -9.42
CA VAL A 88 7.51 -2.19 -10.51
C VAL A 88 8.07 -0.79 -10.68
N VAL A 89 9.39 -0.67 -10.69
CA VAL A 89 10.08 0.62 -10.80
C VAL A 89 11.19 0.51 -11.85
N LYS A 90 11.58 1.65 -12.44
CA LYS A 90 12.60 1.67 -13.49
C LYS A 90 13.99 1.34 -12.96
N ASP A 91 14.31 1.81 -11.76
CA ASP A 91 15.60 1.58 -11.10
C ASP A 91 15.34 1.26 -9.64
N ALA A 92 15.36 -0.01 -9.32
CA ALA A 92 14.99 -0.48 -7.98
C ALA A 92 15.95 0.03 -6.90
N ARG A 93 17.26 0.07 -7.17
CA ARG A 93 18.23 0.55 -6.19
C ARG A 93 18.10 2.05 -5.93
N LYS A 94 17.95 2.86 -6.97
CA LYS A 94 17.75 4.30 -6.80
C LYS A 94 16.43 4.61 -6.08
N THR A 95 15.38 3.87 -6.41
CA THR A 95 14.09 4.03 -5.72
C THR A 95 14.22 3.65 -4.26
N PHE A 96 14.86 2.54 -3.96
CA PHE A 96 15.11 2.12 -2.58
C PHE A 96 15.84 3.22 -1.79
N ASP A 97 16.96 3.73 -2.32
CA ASP A 97 17.73 4.77 -1.66
C ASP A 97 16.90 6.05 -1.45
N ARG A 98 16.08 6.42 -2.42
CA ARG A 98 15.19 7.59 -2.33
C ARG A 98 14.15 7.42 -1.23
N LEU A 99 13.51 6.26 -1.15
CA LEU A 99 12.48 5.99 -0.15
C LEU A 99 13.07 6.01 1.26
N ILE A 100 14.26 5.44 1.45
CA ILE A 100 14.94 5.45 2.75
C ILE A 100 15.27 6.89 3.16
N ARG A 101 15.80 7.71 2.25
CA ARG A 101 16.08 9.12 2.54
C ARG A 101 14.81 9.90 2.89
N ALA A 102 13.68 9.50 2.31
CA ALA A 102 12.39 10.17 2.56
C ALA A 102 11.67 9.65 3.82
N GLY A 103 12.25 8.68 4.55
CA GLY A 103 11.72 8.25 5.84
C GLY A 103 11.25 6.81 5.93
N ALA A 104 11.24 6.05 4.85
CA ALA A 104 10.93 4.62 4.91
C ALA A 104 12.04 3.87 5.64
N SER A 105 11.71 2.75 6.30
CA SER A 105 12.71 1.92 6.95
C SER A 105 13.06 0.71 6.08
N VAL A 106 14.26 0.17 6.25
CA VAL A 106 14.72 -1.02 5.51
C VAL A 106 14.04 -2.26 6.08
N ALA A 107 13.40 -3.06 5.20
CA ALA A 107 12.91 -4.38 5.56
C ALA A 107 13.90 -5.46 5.13
N LEU A 108 14.42 -5.38 3.90
CA LEU A 108 15.37 -6.33 3.36
C LEU A 108 16.24 -5.67 2.29
N GLY A 109 17.53 -5.98 2.27
CA GLY A 109 18.49 -5.49 1.28
C GLY A 109 19.00 -4.10 1.59
N PRO A 110 19.90 -3.53 0.76
CA PRO A 110 20.56 -4.26 -0.32
C PRO A 110 21.58 -5.27 0.24
N ASP A 111 21.59 -6.44 -0.36
CA ASP A 111 22.59 -7.45 -0.03
C ASP A 111 23.67 -7.52 -1.11
N SER A 112 24.65 -8.44 -0.95
CA SER A 112 25.71 -8.63 -1.93
C SER A 112 25.21 -9.09 -3.29
N LYS A 113 24.01 -9.67 -3.34
CA LYS A 113 23.36 -10.11 -4.58
C LYS A 113 22.53 -9.02 -5.21
N GLY A 114 22.07 -8.03 -4.41
CA GLY A 114 21.32 -6.86 -4.88
C GLY A 114 19.99 -7.14 -5.52
N THR A 115 19.41 -8.33 -5.29
CA THR A 115 18.25 -8.79 -6.04
C THR A 115 16.93 -8.52 -5.36
N GLU A 116 16.92 -8.34 -4.05
CA GLU A 116 15.69 -8.11 -3.30
C GLU A 116 15.78 -6.85 -2.47
N LEU A 117 14.85 -5.92 -2.73
CA LEU A 117 14.78 -4.64 -2.04
C LEU A 117 13.38 -4.42 -1.50
N TYR A 118 13.28 -4.36 -0.18
CA TYR A 118 12.02 -4.12 0.53
C TYR A 118 12.20 -2.98 1.52
N VAL A 119 11.23 -2.08 1.54
CA VAL A 119 11.13 -1.04 2.57
C VAL A 119 9.86 -1.27 3.38
N ARG A 120 9.73 -0.62 4.53
CA ARG A 120 8.51 -0.68 5.35
C ARG A 120 7.81 0.66 5.34
N ASP A 121 6.48 0.60 5.32
CA ASP A 121 5.63 1.76 5.56
C ASP A 121 5.55 2.06 7.08
N PRO A 122 4.81 3.12 7.51
CA PRO A 122 4.69 3.47 8.93
C PRO A 122 4.09 2.38 9.82
N ASP A 123 3.26 1.49 9.28
CA ASP A 123 2.64 0.39 10.03
C ASP A 123 3.44 -0.91 9.94
N GLY A 124 4.58 -0.90 9.25
CA GLY A 124 5.44 -2.07 9.11
C GLY A 124 5.11 -2.98 7.95
N ILE A 125 4.23 -2.55 7.04
CA ILE A 125 3.92 -3.29 5.81
C ILE A 125 5.13 -3.24 4.89
N TRP A 126 5.50 -4.38 4.34
CA TRP A 126 6.63 -4.49 3.43
C TRP A 126 6.24 -4.10 2.01
N LEU A 127 7.04 -3.26 1.40
CA LEU A 127 6.90 -2.84 0.00
C LEU A 127 8.08 -3.40 -0.78
N GLU A 128 7.80 -4.26 -1.76
CA GLU A 128 8.82 -4.81 -2.65
C GLU A 128 9.03 -3.90 -3.84
N LEU A 129 10.29 -3.64 -4.16
CA LEU A 129 10.68 -2.85 -5.33
C LEU A 129 11.23 -3.78 -6.41
N CYS A 130 10.46 -3.98 -7.47
CA CYS A 130 10.80 -4.88 -8.56
C CYS A 130 11.33 -4.08 -9.74
N GLN A 131 12.49 -4.50 -10.27
CA GLN A 131 13.10 -3.89 -11.45
C GLN A 131 12.27 -4.23 -12.69
N GLY A 132 11.86 -3.23 -13.46
CA GLY A 132 11.06 -3.50 -14.67
C GLY A 132 11.05 -2.42 -15.70
#